data_8d8934ece71310a121e61b18b870e8d7
#
_entry.id   8d8934ece71310a121e61b18b870e8d7
#
_cell.length_a   1.000
_cell.length_b   1.000
_cell.length_c   1.000
_cell.angle_alpha   90.00
_cell.angle_beta   90.00
_cell.angle_gamma   90.00
#
_symmetry.space_group_name_H-M   'P 1'
#
loop_
_entity.id
_entity.type
_entity.pdbx_description
1 polymer ?
#
loop_
_entity_poly.entity_id
_entity_poly.type
_entity_poly.pdbx_seq_one_letter_code
_entity_poly.pdbx_strand_id
1 'polypeptide(L)'
;MKEFLQSPAIAALLPYWKEALRILIWIPAIVFLFRWRRALRRPSTPPPAIAVLVNQASRDKIYLTNNETLLGRSAGSDIVLNFPTVSRNHAVIVCRDGDWFIVDTRSKAGVEVNGKAVDGRAPIKNGDRLSLGGVVYLFSNRVID
;
A
#
# COMPACT_ATOMS: atom_id res chain seq x y z
N MET A 1 -12.10 -46.58 -45.20
CA MET A 1 -11.76 -45.31 -44.52
C MET A 1 -12.43 -44.08 -45.17
N LYS A 2 -12.66 -44.04 -46.48
CA LYS A 2 -13.31 -42.91 -47.17
C LYS A 2 -14.84 -42.83 -46.93
N GLU A 3 -15.52 -43.96 -46.81
CA GLU A 3 -16.99 -44.01 -46.59
C GLU A 3 -17.43 -43.55 -45.20
N PHE A 4 -16.57 -43.70 -44.19
CA PHE A 4 -16.87 -43.22 -42.82
C PHE A 4 -16.96 -41.70 -42.72
N LEU A 5 -16.23 -40.97 -43.55
CA LEU A 5 -16.21 -39.50 -43.60
C LEU A 5 -17.42 -38.92 -44.37
N GLN A 6 -18.17 -39.73 -45.11
CA GLN A 6 -19.36 -39.33 -45.88
C GLN A 6 -20.69 -39.61 -45.17
N SER A 7 -20.65 -40.06 -43.92
CA SER A 7 -21.88 -40.30 -43.19
C SER A 7 -22.64 -39.00 -42.96
N PRO A 8 -23.98 -38.95 -43.13
CA PRO A 8 -24.76 -37.74 -42.96
C PRO A 8 -24.67 -37.16 -41.54
N ALA A 9 -24.33 -37.99 -40.57
CA ALA A 9 -24.11 -37.61 -39.20
C ALA A 9 -22.84 -36.74 -39.02
N ILE A 10 -21.75 -37.07 -39.77
CA ILE A 10 -20.51 -36.28 -39.71
C ILE A 10 -20.68 -34.96 -40.47
N ALA A 11 -21.40 -34.98 -41.60
CA ALA A 11 -21.70 -33.77 -42.37
C ALA A 11 -22.54 -32.78 -41.59
N ALA A 12 -23.45 -33.24 -40.75
CA ALA A 12 -24.26 -32.40 -39.87
C ALA A 12 -23.45 -31.76 -38.72
N LEU A 13 -22.33 -32.36 -38.30
CA LEU A 13 -21.47 -31.84 -37.25
C LEU A 13 -20.41 -30.82 -37.75
N LEU A 14 -20.13 -30.82 -39.06
CA LEU A 14 -19.12 -29.93 -39.65
C LEU A 14 -19.32 -28.43 -39.40
N PRO A 15 -20.55 -27.85 -39.42
CA PRO A 15 -20.73 -26.44 -39.08
C PRO A 15 -20.42 -26.12 -37.63
N TYR A 16 -20.69 -27.06 -36.71
CA TYR A 16 -20.42 -26.87 -35.28
C TYR A 16 -18.92 -26.87 -34.96
N TRP A 17 -18.10 -27.57 -35.73
CA TRP A 17 -16.66 -27.58 -35.54
C TRP A 17 -16.03 -26.22 -35.81
N LYS A 18 -16.54 -25.48 -36.79
CA LYS A 18 -16.06 -24.15 -37.14
C LYS A 18 -16.34 -23.14 -35.99
N GLU A 19 -17.51 -23.22 -35.40
CA GLU A 19 -17.86 -22.37 -34.25
C GLU A 19 -17.09 -22.78 -32.99
N ALA A 20 -16.94 -24.08 -32.74
CA ALA A 20 -16.13 -24.58 -31.64
C ALA A 20 -14.66 -24.15 -31.73
N LEU A 21 -14.07 -24.20 -32.94
CA LEU A 21 -12.70 -23.71 -33.17
C LEU A 21 -12.57 -22.19 -32.90
N ARG A 22 -13.56 -21.40 -33.29
CA ARG A 22 -13.58 -19.97 -33.00
C ARG A 22 -13.55 -19.69 -31.50
N ILE A 23 -14.33 -20.43 -30.71
CA ILE A 23 -14.36 -20.29 -29.25
C ILE A 23 -13.05 -20.77 -28.61
N LEU A 24 -12.50 -21.87 -29.13
CA LEU A 24 -11.26 -22.49 -28.63
C LEU A 24 -10.05 -21.54 -28.74
N ILE A 25 -9.99 -20.68 -29.76
CA ILE A 25 -8.93 -19.69 -29.96
C ILE A 25 -8.92 -18.64 -28.84
N TRP A 26 -10.09 -18.29 -28.26
CA TRP A 26 -10.19 -17.27 -27.23
C TRP A 26 -9.88 -17.79 -25.82
N ILE A 27 -9.98 -19.09 -25.59
CA ILE A 27 -9.70 -19.71 -24.28
C ILE A 27 -8.30 -19.37 -23.76
N PRO A 28 -7.20 -19.54 -24.55
CA PRO A 28 -5.88 -19.17 -24.07
C PRO A 28 -5.73 -17.67 -23.82
N ALA A 29 -6.38 -16.82 -24.60
CA ALA A 29 -6.38 -15.38 -24.38
C ALA A 29 -7.09 -15.00 -23.07
N ILE A 30 -8.22 -15.60 -22.79
CA ILE A 30 -8.98 -15.40 -21.54
C ILE A 30 -8.18 -15.92 -20.34
N VAL A 31 -7.60 -17.12 -20.45
CA VAL A 31 -6.75 -17.70 -19.40
C VAL A 31 -5.52 -16.82 -19.16
N PHE A 32 -4.89 -16.32 -20.25
CA PHE A 32 -3.76 -15.40 -20.16
C PHE A 32 -4.16 -14.10 -19.45
N LEU A 33 -5.28 -13.48 -19.80
CA LEU A 33 -5.79 -12.29 -19.16
C LEU A 33 -6.11 -12.52 -17.67
N PHE A 34 -6.70 -13.67 -17.32
CA PHE A 34 -6.97 -14.04 -15.94
C PHE A 34 -5.68 -14.24 -15.13
N ARG A 35 -4.71 -14.95 -15.72
CA ARG A 35 -3.38 -15.16 -15.10
C ARG A 35 -2.62 -13.83 -14.96
N TRP A 36 -2.69 -12.97 -15.97
CA TRP A 36 -2.11 -11.62 -15.96
C TRP A 36 -2.72 -10.74 -14.85
N ARG A 37 -4.06 -10.69 -14.79
CA ARG A 37 -4.76 -9.98 -13.70
C ARG A 37 -4.43 -10.54 -12.32
N ARG A 38 -4.29 -11.86 -12.21
CA ARG A 38 -3.90 -12.48 -10.93
C ARG A 38 -2.44 -12.22 -10.57
N ALA A 39 -1.55 -12.12 -11.55
CA ALA A 39 -0.15 -11.73 -11.35
C ALA A 39 -0.01 -10.25 -10.90
N LEU A 40 -0.84 -9.36 -11.46
CA LEU A 40 -0.91 -7.96 -11.02
C LEU A 40 -1.55 -7.79 -9.62
N ARG A 41 -2.35 -8.75 -9.18
CA ARG A 41 -2.95 -8.79 -7.85
C ARG A 41 -2.12 -9.57 -6.83
N ARG A 42 -0.89 -9.92 -7.14
CA ARG A 42 0.00 -10.45 -6.09
C ARG A 42 0.08 -9.35 -5.04
N PRO A 43 -0.33 -9.61 -3.79
CA PRO A 43 0.03 -8.72 -2.72
C PRO A 43 1.55 -8.70 -2.75
N SER A 44 2.14 -7.57 -3.10
CA SER A 44 3.53 -7.34 -2.78
C SER A 44 3.63 -7.63 -1.30
N THR A 45 4.46 -8.58 -0.89
CA THR A 45 4.83 -8.68 0.52
C THR A 45 5.15 -7.26 0.95
N PRO A 46 4.46 -6.71 1.95
CA PRO A 46 4.74 -5.35 2.38
C PRO A 46 6.25 -5.27 2.60
N PRO A 47 6.91 -4.21 2.12
CA PRO A 47 8.33 -4.04 2.37
C PRO A 47 8.56 -4.16 3.87
N PRO A 48 9.69 -4.73 4.33
CA PRO A 48 9.96 -4.86 5.75
C PRO A 48 9.82 -3.49 6.39
N ALA A 49 9.03 -3.41 7.46
CA ALA A 49 8.86 -2.17 8.18
C ALA A 49 10.21 -1.74 8.76
N ILE A 50 10.60 -0.49 8.53
CA ILE A 50 11.86 0.08 9.01
C ILE A 50 11.68 0.81 10.35
N ALA A 51 10.44 1.20 10.67
CA ALA A 51 10.06 1.80 11.95
C ALA A 51 8.57 1.64 12.22
N VAL A 52 8.16 1.95 13.44
CA VAL A 52 6.76 1.84 13.90
C VAL A 52 6.38 3.09 14.68
N LEU A 53 5.18 3.59 14.44
CA LEU A 53 4.51 4.55 15.29
C LEU A 53 3.39 3.85 16.07
N VAL A 54 3.40 3.96 17.38
CA VAL A 54 2.36 3.39 18.22
C VAL A 54 1.51 4.53 18.77
N ASN A 55 0.23 4.57 18.42
CA ASN A 55 -0.70 5.53 19.01
C ASN A 55 -0.84 5.25 20.50
N GLN A 56 -0.61 6.24 21.35
CA GLN A 56 -0.64 6.04 22.81
C GLN A 56 -2.05 5.84 23.35
N ALA A 57 -3.07 6.37 22.70
CA ALA A 57 -4.45 6.27 23.14
C ALA A 57 -5.10 4.95 22.70
N SER A 58 -5.04 4.63 21.39
CA SER A 58 -5.69 3.44 20.82
C SER A 58 -4.80 2.19 20.80
N ARG A 59 -3.49 2.36 21.03
CA ARG A 59 -2.47 1.29 20.91
C ARG A 59 -2.28 0.76 19.48
N ASP A 60 -2.88 1.39 18.50
CA ASP A 60 -2.70 1.02 17.10
C ASP A 60 -1.25 1.22 16.65
N LYS A 61 -0.76 0.25 15.89
CA LYS A 61 0.59 0.30 15.31
C LYS A 61 0.51 0.71 13.85
N ILE A 62 1.30 1.69 13.46
CA ILE A 62 1.45 2.17 12.10
C ILE A 62 2.88 1.89 11.67
N TYR A 63 3.04 1.05 10.66
CA TYR A 63 4.36 0.62 10.17
C TYR A 63 4.85 1.58 9.09
N LEU A 64 6.07 2.07 9.26
CA LEU A 64 6.78 2.89 8.29
C LEU A 64 7.60 1.95 7.41
N THR A 65 7.33 1.96 6.12
CA THR A 65 7.98 1.09 5.13
C THR A 65 8.89 1.85 4.17
N ASN A 66 8.78 3.18 4.17
CA ASN A 66 9.53 4.06 3.29
C ASN A 66 10.49 4.93 4.10
N ASN A 67 11.60 5.32 3.47
CA ASN A 67 12.56 6.27 4.05
C ASN A 67 11.99 7.67 4.21
N GLU A 68 10.94 8.00 3.48
CA GLU A 68 10.20 9.25 3.59
C GLU A 68 8.70 8.92 3.61
N THR A 69 8.00 9.39 4.64
CA THR A 69 6.60 9.06 4.88
C THR A 69 5.84 10.31 5.28
N LEU A 70 4.87 10.71 4.46
CA LEU A 70 3.98 11.84 4.70
C LEU A 70 2.84 11.42 5.63
N LEU A 71 2.67 12.15 6.72
CA LEU A 71 1.61 12.00 7.70
C LEU A 71 0.62 13.16 7.57
N GLY A 72 -0.66 12.85 7.50
CA GLY A 72 -1.67 13.91 7.42
C GLY A 72 -3.09 13.39 7.34
N ARG A 73 -4.06 14.31 7.35
CA ARG A 73 -5.49 13.97 7.25
C ARG A 73 -5.96 13.75 5.80
N SER A 74 -5.15 14.12 4.82
CA SER A 74 -5.49 13.93 3.40
C SER A 74 -5.44 12.45 3.02
N ALA A 75 -6.35 12.02 2.14
CA ALA A 75 -6.28 10.69 1.52
C ALA A 75 -5.05 10.51 0.62
N GLY A 76 -4.37 11.61 0.24
CA GLY A 76 -3.11 11.58 -0.51
C GLY A 76 -1.86 11.48 0.38
N SER A 77 -1.99 11.43 1.71
CA SER A 77 -0.88 11.16 2.61
C SER A 77 -0.57 9.66 2.62
N ASP A 78 0.71 9.30 2.79
CA ASP A 78 1.13 7.89 2.90
C ASP A 78 0.49 7.22 4.12
N ILE A 79 0.36 7.98 5.21
CA ILE A 79 -0.35 7.57 6.42
C ILE A 79 -1.46 8.59 6.70
N VAL A 80 -2.70 8.11 6.63
CA VAL A 80 -3.87 8.95 6.85
C VAL A 80 -4.22 8.96 8.34
N LEU A 81 -4.06 10.13 8.97
CA LEU A 81 -4.43 10.39 10.35
C LEU A 81 -5.76 11.16 10.37
N ASN A 82 -6.86 10.44 10.49
CA ASN A 82 -8.21 11.02 10.42
C ASN A 82 -8.64 11.72 11.72
N PHE A 83 -7.90 12.76 12.11
CA PHE A 83 -8.22 13.60 13.25
C PHE A 83 -8.44 15.04 12.79
N PRO A 84 -9.48 15.74 13.31
CA PRO A 84 -9.80 17.14 12.92
C PRO A 84 -8.66 18.12 13.17
N THR A 85 -7.85 17.87 14.18
CA THR A 85 -6.70 18.69 14.58
C THR A 85 -5.47 18.49 13.71
N VAL A 86 -5.42 17.39 12.96
CA VAL A 86 -4.32 17.09 12.04
C VAL A 86 -4.53 17.80 10.71
N SER A 87 -3.52 18.50 10.21
CA SER A 87 -3.53 19.16 8.91
C SER A 87 -3.56 18.15 7.76
N ARG A 88 -4.00 18.56 6.57
CA ARG A 88 -4.05 17.70 5.37
C ARG A 88 -2.69 17.07 5.08
N ASN A 89 -1.65 17.87 5.01
CA ASN A 89 -0.25 17.48 5.07
C ASN A 89 0.25 18.04 6.40
N HIS A 90 0.67 17.18 7.33
CA HIS A 90 0.97 17.63 8.69
C HIS A 90 2.46 17.54 8.99
N ALA A 91 3.04 16.39 8.74
CA ALA A 91 4.46 16.17 8.99
C ALA A 91 5.01 15.11 8.02
N VAL A 92 6.33 15.13 7.82
CA VAL A 92 7.05 14.08 7.10
C VAL A 92 8.05 13.45 8.06
N ILE A 93 8.04 12.13 8.15
CA ILE A 93 9.11 11.38 8.82
C ILE A 93 10.12 10.95 7.76
N VAL A 94 11.38 11.24 7.99
CA VAL A 94 12.47 10.98 7.04
C VAL A 94 13.56 10.17 7.72
N CYS A 95 14.02 9.10 7.07
CA CYS A 95 15.20 8.34 7.44
C CYS A 95 16.33 8.64 6.44
N ARG A 96 17.45 9.10 6.91
CA ARG A 96 18.67 9.32 6.09
C ARG A 96 19.89 8.79 6.83
N ASP A 97 20.60 7.90 6.17
CA ASP A 97 21.85 7.30 6.69
C ASP A 97 21.67 6.63 8.07
N GLY A 98 20.44 6.12 8.34
CA GLY A 98 20.09 5.50 9.62
C GLY A 98 19.57 6.48 10.69
N ASP A 99 19.69 7.78 10.44
CA ASP A 99 19.15 8.82 11.33
C ASP A 99 17.72 9.19 10.94
N TRP A 100 16.88 9.34 11.97
CA TRP A 100 15.48 9.65 11.80
C TRP A 100 15.18 11.10 12.16
N PHE A 101 14.32 11.71 11.38
CA PHE A 101 13.91 13.10 11.55
C PHE A 101 12.41 13.22 11.33
N ILE A 102 11.81 14.19 12.02
CA ILE A 102 10.46 14.66 11.73
C ILE A 102 10.53 16.10 11.22
N VAL A 103 9.78 16.38 10.16
CA VAL A 103 9.68 17.68 9.52
C VAL A 103 8.24 18.15 9.62
N ASP A 104 8.01 19.32 10.20
CA ASP A 104 6.70 19.96 10.19
C ASP A 104 6.45 20.62 8.83
N THR A 105 5.36 20.28 8.16
CA THR A 105 4.98 20.85 6.87
C THR A 105 4.12 22.12 7.00
N ARG A 106 4.40 22.95 7.99
CA ARG A 106 3.62 24.14 8.38
C ARG A 106 2.20 23.75 8.80
N SER A 107 2.13 22.79 9.69
CA SER A 107 0.85 22.32 10.23
C SER A 107 0.20 23.40 11.11
N LYS A 108 -1.16 23.40 11.18
CA LYS A 108 -1.88 24.39 11.98
C LYS A 108 -1.69 24.22 13.49
N ALA A 109 -1.63 22.97 13.93
CA ALA A 109 -1.54 22.63 15.34
C ALA A 109 -0.09 22.36 15.80
N GLY A 110 0.86 22.37 14.86
CA GLY A 110 2.27 22.10 15.14
C GLY A 110 2.59 20.63 15.36
N VAL A 111 3.89 20.37 15.34
CA VAL A 111 4.50 19.07 15.67
C VAL A 111 5.32 19.25 16.92
N GLU A 112 5.27 18.29 17.83
CA GLU A 112 6.13 18.29 19.03
C GLU A 112 6.88 16.96 19.15
N VAL A 113 8.11 17.04 19.66
CA VAL A 113 8.93 15.87 20.03
C VAL A 113 9.21 15.98 21.53
N ASN A 114 8.74 15.01 22.30
CA ASN A 114 8.87 14.98 23.77
C ASN A 114 8.36 16.27 24.46
N GLY A 115 7.28 16.86 23.94
CA GLY A 115 6.68 18.09 24.45
C GLY A 115 7.41 19.38 24.03
N LYS A 116 8.41 19.30 23.13
CA LYS A 116 9.08 20.46 22.55
C LYS A 116 8.57 20.68 21.15
N ALA A 117 8.12 21.89 20.83
CA ALA A 117 7.69 22.25 19.48
C ALA A 117 8.85 22.14 18.49
N VAL A 118 8.54 21.59 17.32
CA VAL A 118 9.48 21.43 16.20
C VAL A 118 9.41 22.68 15.33
N ASP A 119 10.52 23.37 15.20
CA ASP A 119 10.68 24.45 14.22
C ASP A 119 11.31 23.90 12.94
N GLY A 120 10.45 23.60 11.98
CA GLY A 120 10.80 23.01 10.70
C GLY A 120 11.22 21.54 10.79
N ARG A 121 12.35 21.20 11.41
CA ARG A 121 12.89 19.83 11.48
C ARG A 121 13.48 19.51 12.85
N ALA A 122 13.22 18.31 13.34
CA ALA A 122 13.85 17.79 14.56
C ALA A 122 14.32 16.34 14.38
N PRO A 123 15.45 15.95 14.98
CA PRO A 123 15.85 14.55 15.06
C PRO A 123 14.91 13.81 16.01
N ILE A 124 14.63 12.54 15.68
CA ILE A 124 13.84 11.64 16.52
C ILE A 124 14.60 10.34 16.77
N LYS A 125 14.43 9.79 17.94
CA LYS A 125 15.09 8.56 18.39
C LYS A 125 14.07 7.53 18.86
N ASN A 126 14.53 6.30 18.97
CA ASN A 126 13.72 5.22 19.52
C ASN A 126 13.18 5.59 20.92
N GLY A 127 11.87 5.47 21.09
CA GLY A 127 11.19 5.82 22.34
C GLY A 127 10.68 7.26 22.41
N ASP A 128 10.97 8.12 21.42
CA ASP A 128 10.47 9.50 21.43
C ASP A 128 8.95 9.57 21.23
N ARG A 129 8.34 10.54 21.91
CA ARG A 129 6.91 10.84 21.81
C ARG A 129 6.70 11.96 20.80
N LEU A 130 5.96 11.66 19.75
CA LEU A 130 5.63 12.57 18.68
C LEU A 130 4.19 13.01 18.83
N SER A 131 3.94 14.31 19.04
CA SER A 131 2.60 14.90 19.06
C SER A 131 2.31 15.53 17.71
N LEU A 132 1.24 15.07 17.06
CA LEU A 132 0.76 15.55 15.77
C LEU A 132 -0.65 16.09 15.94
N GLY A 133 -0.78 17.41 16.10
CA GLY A 133 -2.07 18.02 16.36
C GLY A 133 -2.73 17.55 17.66
N GLY A 134 -1.95 17.24 18.69
CA GLY A 134 -2.43 16.73 19.98
C GLY A 134 -2.60 15.20 20.04
N VAL A 135 -2.42 14.50 18.94
CA VAL A 135 -2.41 13.03 18.93
C VAL A 135 -0.99 12.54 19.16
N VAL A 136 -0.77 11.73 20.18
CA VAL A 136 0.56 11.30 20.62
C VAL A 136 0.89 9.91 20.12
N TYR A 137 2.04 9.79 19.47
CA TYR A 137 2.62 8.55 18.97
C TYR A 137 3.96 8.29 19.63
N LEU A 138 4.23 7.04 19.96
CA LEU A 138 5.56 6.58 20.33
C LEU A 138 6.29 6.09 19.08
N PHE A 139 7.46 6.66 18.81
CA PHE A 139 8.30 6.24 17.71
C PHE A 139 9.22 5.09 18.11
N SER A 140 9.31 4.07 17.28
CA SER A 140 10.27 2.98 17.43
C SER A 140 10.91 2.65 16.08
N ASN A 141 12.23 2.69 16.04
CA ASN A 141 13.04 2.21 14.91
C ASN A 141 13.48 0.74 15.08
N ARG A 142 12.98 0.05 16.12
CA ARG A 142 13.13 -1.38 16.31
C ARG A 142 11.78 -2.03 16.01
N VAL A 143 11.67 -2.65 14.86
CA VAL A 143 10.52 -3.51 14.54
C VAL A 143 10.77 -4.81 15.31
N ILE A 144 10.09 -4.96 16.44
CA ILE A 144 10.04 -6.24 17.16
C ILE A 144 8.81 -6.94 16.61
N ASP A 145 9.01 -8.06 15.92
CA ASP A 145 7.96 -8.97 15.49
C ASP A 145 7.16 -9.52 16.67
#